data_479c799ced2a82e97ddd1ab04ca1cbee
#
_entry.id   479c799ced2a82e97ddd1ab04ca1cbee
#
_cell.length_a   1.000
_cell.length_b   1.000
_cell.length_c   1.000
_cell.angle_alpha   90.00
_cell.angle_beta   90.00
_cell.angle_gamma   90.00
#
_symmetry.space_group_name_H-M   'P 1'
#
loop_
_entity.id
_entity.type
_entity.pdbx_description
1 polymer ?
#
loop_
_entity_poly.entity_id
_entity_poly.type
_entity_poly.pdbx_seq_one_letter_code
_entity_poly.pdbx_strand_id
1 'polypeptide(L)'
;MLKIALFGTSADPPTAGHQAILKWLSEQYDIVAVWAADNPFKNHQTSLEHRLRMLNLLIRDIQPPRDNIQLRRELSDRRSLISVEKAQAIWGEQEEYTLVIGSDLAGQIRHWYRSQELLEKVKILVIPRPGYPINQDDIKQLQKLGGDCLIADVFAPAVSSTDYREKGDKQAVPAPIKDYIEGQKLYA
;
A
#
# COMPACT_ATOMS: atom_id res chain seq x y z
N MET A 1 -10.15 -19.05 -9.30
CA MET A 1 -9.97 -18.22 -8.09
C MET A 1 -8.95 -17.14 -8.42
N LEU A 2 -9.37 -15.89 -8.35
CA LEU A 2 -8.49 -14.75 -8.60
C LEU A 2 -7.56 -14.51 -7.42
N LYS A 3 -6.33 -14.13 -7.70
CA LYS A 3 -5.38 -13.65 -6.70
C LYS A 3 -5.41 -12.13 -6.69
N ILE A 4 -5.85 -11.54 -5.59
CA ILE A 4 -6.09 -10.11 -5.47
C ILE A 4 -5.16 -9.52 -4.40
N ALA A 5 -4.29 -8.61 -4.81
CA ALA A 5 -3.46 -7.83 -3.88
C ALA A 5 -4.23 -6.58 -3.42
N LEU A 6 -4.23 -6.34 -2.12
CA LEU A 6 -4.85 -5.19 -1.47
C LEU A 6 -3.76 -4.29 -0.90
N PHE A 7 -3.58 -3.11 -1.48
CA PHE A 7 -2.51 -2.18 -1.12
C PHE A 7 -3.05 -0.80 -0.74
N GLY A 8 -3.27 -0.58 0.54
CA GLY A 8 -3.57 0.72 1.12
C GLY A 8 -2.28 1.43 1.54
N THR A 9 -2.08 2.65 1.08
CA THR A 9 -0.91 3.46 1.43
C THR A 9 -1.30 4.90 1.70
N SER A 10 -0.59 5.58 2.60
CA SER A 10 -0.82 7.00 2.87
C SER A 10 -0.64 7.86 1.61
N ALA A 11 0.36 7.54 0.78
CA ALA A 11 0.63 8.22 -0.50
C ALA A 11 0.70 9.76 -0.36
N ASP A 12 1.48 10.26 0.58
CA ASP A 12 1.51 11.66 0.97
C ASP A 12 2.91 12.30 0.87
N PRO A 13 3.49 12.43 -0.33
CA PRO A 13 2.99 11.99 -1.65
C PRO A 13 3.35 10.52 -1.97
N PRO A 14 2.75 9.91 -3.01
CA PRO A 14 3.23 8.64 -3.54
C PRO A 14 4.61 8.83 -4.19
N THR A 15 5.46 7.81 -4.07
CA THR A 15 6.88 7.87 -4.46
C THR A 15 7.23 6.84 -5.53
N ALA A 16 8.45 6.93 -6.06
CA ALA A 16 9.01 5.91 -6.94
C ALA A 16 9.07 4.53 -6.27
N GLY A 17 9.18 4.47 -4.95
CA GLY A 17 9.08 3.21 -4.19
C GLY A 17 7.70 2.57 -4.30
N HIS A 18 6.63 3.35 -4.13
CA HIS A 18 5.26 2.88 -4.34
C HIS A 18 5.03 2.40 -5.77
N GLN A 19 5.58 3.12 -6.76
CA GLN A 19 5.47 2.75 -8.17
C GLN A 19 6.13 1.39 -8.45
N ALA A 20 7.34 1.17 -7.94
CA ALA A 20 8.05 -0.10 -8.09
C ALA A 20 7.27 -1.26 -7.46
N ILE A 21 6.68 -1.06 -6.28
CA ILE A 21 5.84 -2.05 -5.61
C ILE A 21 4.60 -2.37 -6.44
N LEU A 22 3.88 -1.36 -6.93
CA LEU A 22 2.68 -1.56 -7.76
C LEU A 22 3.00 -2.31 -9.06
N LYS A 23 4.11 -1.97 -9.71
CA LYS A 23 4.58 -2.67 -10.90
C LYS A 23 4.86 -4.14 -10.61
N TRP A 24 5.59 -4.43 -9.54
CA TRP A 24 5.89 -5.81 -9.13
C TRP A 24 4.61 -6.58 -8.78
N LEU A 25 3.70 -5.99 -7.99
CA LEU A 25 2.43 -6.61 -7.65
C LEU A 25 1.61 -6.97 -8.90
N SER A 26 1.61 -6.09 -9.90
CA SER A 26 0.88 -6.32 -11.15
C SER A 26 1.38 -7.53 -11.94
N GLU A 27 2.61 -7.96 -11.69
CA GLU A 27 3.21 -9.15 -12.29
C GLU A 27 2.93 -10.43 -11.51
N GLN A 28 2.54 -10.32 -10.24
CA GLN A 28 2.33 -11.45 -9.32
C GLN A 28 0.86 -11.79 -9.08
N TYR A 29 -0.05 -10.83 -9.29
CA TYR A 29 -1.46 -10.94 -8.95
C TYR A 29 -2.35 -10.66 -10.16
N ASP A 30 -3.53 -11.26 -10.18
CA ASP A 30 -4.52 -11.03 -11.25
C ASP A 30 -5.11 -9.62 -11.17
N ILE A 31 -5.33 -9.13 -9.95
CA ILE A 31 -5.82 -7.78 -9.67
C ILE A 31 -4.98 -7.16 -8.55
N VAL A 32 -4.61 -5.90 -8.74
CA VAL A 32 -4.00 -5.08 -7.69
C VAL A 32 -4.95 -3.94 -7.37
N ALA A 33 -5.61 -4.00 -6.23
CA ALA A 33 -6.44 -2.93 -5.72
C ALA A 33 -5.59 -2.00 -4.85
N VAL A 34 -5.55 -0.73 -5.18
CA VAL A 34 -4.78 0.28 -4.45
C VAL A 34 -5.67 1.46 -4.05
N TRP A 35 -5.43 2.01 -2.88
CA TRP A 35 -6.14 3.18 -2.38
C TRP A 35 -5.25 4.04 -1.48
N ALA A 36 -5.64 5.30 -1.32
CA ALA A 36 -5.04 6.17 -0.32
C ALA A 36 -5.64 5.84 1.05
N ALA A 37 -4.79 5.41 1.99
CA ALA A 37 -5.24 5.06 3.33
C ALA A 37 -5.62 6.31 4.14
N ASP A 38 -6.72 6.21 4.89
CA ASP A 38 -7.13 7.21 5.87
C ASP A 38 -6.68 6.76 7.27
N ASN A 39 -5.35 6.82 7.51
CA ASN A 39 -4.78 6.37 8.78
C ASN A 39 -5.05 7.39 9.89
N PRO A 40 -5.83 7.05 10.94
CA PRO A 40 -6.18 7.97 12.02
C PRO A 40 -4.97 8.37 12.89
N PHE A 41 -3.88 7.61 12.81
CA PHE A 41 -2.65 7.86 13.58
C PHE A 41 -1.62 8.70 12.83
N LYS A 42 -1.93 9.11 11.59
CA LYS A 42 -1.07 9.97 10.76
C LYS A 42 -1.76 11.28 10.45
N ASN A 43 -1.06 12.37 10.68
CA ASN A 43 -1.48 13.68 10.17
C ASN A 43 -1.04 13.79 8.71
N HIS A 44 -1.99 13.59 7.79
CA HIS A 44 -1.72 13.79 6.37
C HIS A 44 -1.60 15.29 6.07
N GLN A 45 -0.61 15.66 5.25
CA GLN A 45 -0.41 17.06 4.85
C GLN A 45 -1.31 17.46 3.69
N THR A 46 -1.84 16.48 2.94
CA THR A 46 -2.79 16.74 1.86
C THR A 46 -4.09 15.97 2.04
N SER A 47 -5.14 16.46 1.39
CA SER A 47 -6.45 15.81 1.41
C SER A 47 -6.41 14.43 0.75
N LEU A 48 -7.37 13.58 1.10
CA LEU A 48 -7.57 12.27 0.46
C LEU A 48 -7.72 12.41 -1.06
N GLU A 49 -8.44 13.43 -1.53
CA GLU A 49 -8.65 13.69 -2.95
C GLU A 49 -7.34 13.94 -3.71
N HIS A 50 -6.46 14.77 -3.18
CA HIS A 50 -5.14 15.01 -3.78
C HIS A 50 -4.29 13.74 -3.80
N ARG A 51 -4.30 12.98 -2.72
CA ARG A 51 -3.53 11.73 -2.62
C ARG A 51 -4.03 10.68 -3.63
N LEU A 52 -5.33 10.56 -3.82
CA LEU A 52 -5.92 9.68 -4.84
C LEU A 52 -5.57 10.13 -6.27
N ARG A 53 -5.59 11.43 -6.55
CA ARG A 53 -5.18 11.96 -7.85
C ARG A 53 -3.71 11.67 -8.14
N MET A 54 -2.84 11.85 -7.15
CA MET A 54 -1.42 11.53 -7.28
C MET A 54 -1.19 10.03 -7.50
N LEU A 55 -1.92 9.15 -6.78
CA LEU A 55 -1.87 7.70 -7.03
C LEU A 55 -2.29 7.35 -8.46
N ASN A 56 -3.34 7.98 -8.96
CA ASN A 56 -3.79 7.75 -10.35
C ASN A 56 -2.71 8.15 -11.37
N LEU A 57 -2.05 9.27 -11.15
CA LEU A 57 -0.92 9.70 -12.00
C LEU A 57 0.25 8.72 -11.92
N LEU A 58 0.57 8.24 -10.72
CA LEU A 58 1.62 7.25 -10.50
C LEU A 58 1.36 5.95 -11.26
N ILE A 59 0.14 5.44 -11.20
CA ILE A 59 -0.27 4.21 -11.90
C ILE A 59 -0.14 4.37 -13.41
N ARG A 60 -0.62 5.50 -13.94
CA ARG A 60 -0.55 5.79 -15.37
C ARG A 60 0.86 5.97 -15.90
N ASP A 61 1.81 6.36 -15.06
CA ASP A 61 3.22 6.53 -15.41
C ASP A 61 4.01 5.21 -15.46
N ILE A 62 3.45 4.10 -14.99
CA ILE A 62 4.10 2.78 -15.01
C ILE A 62 4.32 2.32 -16.45
N GLN A 63 5.57 1.92 -16.76
CA GLN A 63 5.93 1.39 -18.04
C GLN A 63 6.46 -0.07 -17.94
N PRO A 64 6.03 -0.97 -18.83
CA PRO A 64 4.89 -0.80 -19.74
C PRO A 64 3.57 -0.63 -19.01
N PRO A 65 2.52 -0.05 -19.65
CA PRO A 65 1.22 0.15 -19.03
C PRO A 65 0.64 -1.15 -18.46
N ARG A 66 -0.06 -1.03 -17.32
CA ARG A 66 -0.69 -2.16 -16.61
C ARG A 66 -2.20 -1.96 -16.59
N ASP A 67 -2.93 -2.99 -16.95
CA ASP A 67 -4.40 -2.99 -17.00
C ASP A 67 -5.06 -3.61 -15.78
N ASN A 68 -4.28 -4.26 -14.92
CA ASN A 68 -4.75 -4.97 -13.72
C ASN A 68 -4.55 -4.20 -12.41
N ILE A 69 -4.05 -2.96 -12.46
CA ILE A 69 -3.96 -2.09 -11.28
C ILE A 69 -5.20 -1.20 -11.22
N GLN A 70 -5.98 -1.33 -10.16
CA GLN A 70 -7.25 -0.62 -9.97
C GLN A 70 -7.16 0.33 -8.77
N LEU A 71 -7.32 1.63 -9.02
CA LEU A 71 -7.49 2.61 -7.96
C LEU A 71 -8.92 2.51 -7.39
N ARG A 72 -9.05 2.17 -6.10
CA ARG A 72 -10.33 1.88 -5.44
C ARG A 72 -10.54 2.76 -4.22
N ARG A 73 -11.12 3.94 -4.44
CA ARG A 73 -11.42 4.91 -3.38
C ARG A 73 -12.31 4.32 -2.28
N GLU A 74 -13.28 3.48 -2.64
CA GLU A 74 -14.23 2.87 -1.73
C GLU A 74 -13.58 1.95 -0.69
N LEU A 75 -12.35 1.49 -0.94
CA LEU A 75 -11.60 0.67 0.01
C LEU A 75 -10.90 1.50 1.09
N SER A 76 -10.84 2.82 0.95
CA SER A 76 -10.26 3.70 1.97
C SER A 76 -11.09 3.64 3.25
N ASP A 77 -10.48 3.12 4.31
CA ASP A 77 -11.06 3.01 5.64
C ASP A 77 -9.95 3.07 6.69
N ARG A 78 -10.31 3.42 7.91
CA ARG A 78 -9.38 3.45 9.05
C ARG A 78 -8.98 2.07 9.53
N ARG A 79 -9.75 1.05 9.17
CA ARG A 79 -9.62 -0.32 9.65
C ARG A 79 -9.40 -1.25 8.47
N SER A 80 -8.27 -1.93 8.45
CA SER A 80 -7.93 -2.84 7.34
C SER A 80 -8.96 -3.96 7.14
N LEU A 81 -9.54 -4.48 8.24
CA LEU A 81 -10.61 -5.47 8.14
C LEU A 81 -11.79 -4.96 7.30
N ILE A 82 -12.21 -3.71 7.51
CA ILE A 82 -13.33 -3.13 6.76
C ILE A 82 -12.97 -2.96 5.28
N SER A 83 -11.74 -2.55 4.98
CA SER A 83 -11.26 -2.51 3.58
C SER A 83 -11.29 -3.88 2.92
N VAL A 84 -10.90 -4.92 3.64
CA VAL A 84 -10.97 -6.32 3.15
C VAL A 84 -12.42 -6.76 2.93
N GLU A 85 -13.33 -6.48 3.85
CA GLU A 85 -14.74 -6.82 3.70
C GLU A 85 -15.39 -6.10 2.50
N LYS A 86 -15.03 -4.83 2.28
CA LYS A 86 -15.44 -4.09 1.07
C LYS A 86 -14.90 -4.74 -0.20
N ALA A 87 -13.64 -5.19 -0.20
CA ALA A 87 -13.04 -5.90 -1.33
C ALA A 87 -13.78 -7.22 -1.61
N GLN A 88 -14.11 -7.99 -0.57
CA GLN A 88 -14.89 -9.22 -0.68
C GLN A 88 -16.29 -8.96 -1.25
N ALA A 89 -16.92 -7.84 -0.92
CA ALA A 89 -18.20 -7.44 -1.50
C ALA A 89 -18.10 -7.10 -3.01
N ILE A 90 -16.94 -6.63 -3.48
CA ILE A 90 -16.70 -6.29 -4.88
C ILE A 90 -16.39 -7.53 -5.72
N TRP A 91 -15.46 -8.38 -5.27
CA TRP A 91 -14.94 -9.49 -6.08
C TRP A 91 -15.42 -10.88 -5.63
N GLY A 92 -15.99 -11.01 -4.44
CA GLY A 92 -16.48 -12.27 -3.89
C GLY A 92 -15.63 -12.81 -2.74
N GLU A 93 -16.27 -13.56 -1.85
CA GLU A 93 -15.60 -14.12 -0.66
C GLU A 93 -14.71 -15.33 -1.00
N GLN A 94 -14.89 -15.92 -2.19
CA GLN A 94 -14.18 -17.13 -2.61
C GLN A 94 -12.82 -16.84 -3.27
N GLU A 95 -12.48 -15.57 -3.45
CA GLU A 95 -11.22 -15.17 -4.05
C GLU A 95 -10.07 -15.17 -3.04
N GLU A 96 -8.84 -15.28 -3.52
CA GLU A 96 -7.65 -15.22 -2.67
C GLU A 96 -7.20 -13.77 -2.47
N TYR A 97 -7.28 -13.29 -1.24
CA TYR A 97 -6.88 -11.93 -0.89
C TYR A 97 -5.53 -11.90 -0.19
N THR A 98 -4.67 -10.98 -0.60
CA THR A 98 -3.38 -10.71 0.03
C THR A 98 -3.30 -9.25 0.44
N LEU A 99 -3.20 -8.98 1.73
CA LEU A 99 -2.97 -7.64 2.25
C LEU A 99 -1.48 -7.31 2.21
N VAL A 100 -1.15 -6.24 1.50
CA VAL A 100 0.23 -5.80 1.29
C VAL A 100 0.58 -4.73 2.32
N ILE A 101 1.64 -4.96 3.08
CA ILE A 101 2.12 -4.04 4.11
C ILE A 101 3.62 -3.83 4.01
N GLY A 102 4.11 -2.67 4.48
CA GLY A 102 5.53 -2.46 4.67
C GLY A 102 6.07 -3.19 5.90
N SER A 103 7.36 -3.51 5.91
CA SER A 103 8.03 -4.17 7.04
C SER A 103 7.98 -3.38 8.35
N ASP A 104 7.79 -2.06 8.28
CA ASP A 104 7.57 -1.19 9.43
C ASP A 104 6.24 -1.44 10.17
N LEU A 105 5.26 -2.11 9.51
CA LEU A 105 3.94 -2.37 10.05
C LEU A 105 3.73 -3.81 10.55
N ALA A 106 4.63 -4.74 10.21
CA ALA A 106 4.44 -6.17 10.51
C ALA A 106 4.19 -6.44 12.00
N GLY A 107 4.92 -5.77 12.89
CA GLY A 107 4.77 -5.92 14.34
C GLY A 107 3.50 -5.26 14.92
N GLN A 108 2.82 -4.44 14.14
CA GLN A 108 1.64 -3.70 14.59
C GLN A 108 0.32 -4.44 14.31
N ILE A 109 0.29 -5.35 13.33
CA ILE A 109 -0.96 -6.01 12.87
C ILE A 109 -1.70 -6.68 14.02
N ARG A 110 -1.00 -7.31 14.94
CA ARG A 110 -1.60 -7.98 16.12
C ARG A 110 -2.46 -7.03 16.98
N HIS A 111 -2.22 -5.73 16.91
CA HIS A 111 -2.95 -4.70 17.64
C HIS A 111 -4.05 -4.03 16.82
N TRP A 112 -4.19 -4.42 15.56
CA TRP A 112 -5.22 -3.85 14.70
C TRP A 112 -6.61 -4.35 15.08
N TYR A 113 -7.61 -3.60 14.69
CA TYR A 113 -9.00 -3.94 14.94
C TYR A 113 -9.34 -5.34 14.43
N ARG A 114 -9.75 -6.22 15.35
CA ARG A 114 -10.13 -7.62 15.08
C ARG A 114 -9.07 -8.34 14.21
N SER A 115 -7.81 -8.24 14.63
CA SER A 115 -6.66 -8.73 13.87
C SER A 115 -6.74 -10.22 13.53
N GLN A 116 -7.26 -11.04 14.45
CA GLN A 116 -7.41 -12.48 14.20
C GLN A 116 -8.38 -12.74 13.03
N GLU A 117 -9.52 -12.06 13.01
CA GLU A 117 -10.49 -12.18 11.90
C GLU A 117 -9.89 -11.65 10.59
N LEU A 118 -9.11 -10.58 10.64
CA LEU A 118 -8.38 -10.09 9.46
C LEU A 118 -7.44 -11.17 8.90
N LEU A 119 -6.65 -11.82 9.77
CA LEU A 119 -5.70 -12.86 9.37
C LEU A 119 -6.37 -14.13 8.84
N GLU A 120 -7.61 -14.41 9.23
CA GLU A 120 -8.42 -15.50 8.66
C GLU A 120 -8.87 -15.22 7.22
N LYS A 121 -9.02 -13.95 6.86
CA LYS A 121 -9.54 -13.50 5.56
C LYS A 121 -8.46 -13.25 4.51
N VAL A 122 -7.22 -12.98 4.92
CA VAL A 122 -6.15 -12.56 4.01
C VAL A 122 -4.83 -13.25 4.32
N LYS A 123 -4.02 -13.44 3.27
CA LYS A 123 -2.57 -13.63 3.41
C LYS A 123 -1.93 -12.26 3.65
N ILE A 124 -0.80 -12.24 4.34
CA ILE A 124 -0.02 -11.01 4.55
C ILE A 124 1.22 -11.07 3.65
N LEU A 125 1.41 -10.05 2.84
CA LEU A 125 2.63 -9.86 2.06
C LEU A 125 3.41 -8.69 2.64
N VAL A 126 4.59 -8.98 3.18
CA VAL A 126 5.47 -7.97 3.77
C VAL A 126 6.45 -7.46 2.72
N ILE A 127 6.40 -6.17 2.45
CA ILE A 127 7.35 -5.50 1.56
C ILE A 127 8.51 -4.98 2.40
N PRO A 128 9.75 -5.46 2.14
CA PRO A 128 10.93 -4.93 2.83
C PRO A 128 11.10 -3.43 2.57
N ARG A 129 11.30 -2.66 3.63
CA ARG A 129 11.58 -1.20 3.53
C ARG A 129 12.97 -0.89 4.05
N PRO A 130 13.73 -0.02 3.34
CA PRO A 130 15.00 0.48 3.85
C PRO A 130 14.85 1.12 5.23
N GLY A 131 15.74 0.76 6.17
CA GLY A 131 15.69 1.22 7.56
C GLY A 131 14.72 0.47 8.47
N TYR A 132 13.92 -0.46 7.94
CA TYR A 132 12.98 -1.30 8.68
C TYR A 132 13.21 -2.77 8.32
N PRO A 133 14.23 -3.43 8.89
CA PRO A 133 14.53 -4.82 8.60
C PRO A 133 13.38 -5.73 9.03
N ILE A 134 13.21 -6.85 8.32
CA ILE A 134 12.22 -7.86 8.68
C ILE A 134 12.57 -8.44 10.05
N ASN A 135 11.65 -8.31 11.00
CA ASN A 135 11.77 -8.92 12.32
C ASN A 135 11.09 -10.29 12.29
N GLN A 136 11.89 -11.35 12.42
CA GLN A 136 11.39 -12.74 12.37
C GLN A 136 10.44 -13.05 13.54
N ASP A 137 10.60 -12.42 14.69
CA ASP A 137 9.69 -12.61 15.83
C ASP A 137 8.31 -12.04 15.54
N ASP A 138 8.22 -10.90 14.85
CA ASP A 138 6.94 -10.34 14.41
C ASP A 138 6.23 -11.28 13.42
N ILE A 139 6.96 -11.84 12.47
CA ILE A 139 6.41 -12.82 11.52
C ILE A 139 5.90 -14.07 12.24
N LYS A 140 6.68 -14.61 13.18
CA LYS A 140 6.27 -15.79 14.00
C LYS A 140 5.02 -15.49 14.82
N GLN A 141 4.88 -14.29 15.37
CA GLN A 141 3.68 -13.91 16.12
C GLN A 141 2.44 -13.83 15.24
N LEU A 142 2.56 -13.30 14.02
CA LEU A 142 1.46 -13.30 13.05
C LEU A 142 1.07 -14.73 12.67
N GLN A 143 2.04 -15.62 12.45
CA GLN A 143 1.79 -17.04 12.17
C GLN A 143 1.10 -17.76 13.33
N LYS A 144 1.45 -17.45 14.57
CA LYS A 144 0.78 -17.99 15.77
C LYS A 144 -0.68 -17.55 15.88
N LEU A 145 -1.03 -16.37 15.36
CA LEU A 145 -2.39 -15.88 15.27
C LEU A 145 -3.18 -16.46 14.08
N GLY A 146 -2.59 -17.40 13.34
CA GLY A 146 -3.20 -18.03 12.16
C GLY A 146 -2.92 -17.30 10.83
N GLY A 147 -2.03 -16.31 10.84
CA GLY A 147 -1.67 -15.57 9.64
C GLY A 147 -0.75 -16.35 8.71
N ASP A 148 -1.01 -16.30 7.41
CA ASP A 148 -0.12 -16.76 6.35
C ASP A 148 0.71 -15.56 5.86
N CYS A 149 2.01 -15.55 6.18
CA CYS A 149 2.90 -14.43 5.92
C CYS A 149 3.94 -14.78 4.84
N LEU A 150 3.98 -13.94 3.82
CA LEU A 150 4.96 -13.99 2.74
C LEU A 150 5.84 -12.74 2.80
N ILE A 151 7.10 -12.88 2.39
CA ILE A 151 8.02 -11.74 2.24
C ILE A 151 8.22 -11.53 0.74
N ALA A 152 7.99 -10.30 0.28
CA ALA A 152 8.14 -9.97 -1.13
C ALA A 152 9.60 -9.93 -1.56
N ASP A 153 9.88 -10.53 -2.68
CA ASP A 153 11.17 -10.40 -3.39
C ASP A 153 11.06 -9.25 -4.41
N VAL A 154 10.99 -8.04 -3.88
CA VAL A 154 10.92 -6.81 -4.68
C VAL A 154 12.03 -5.86 -4.32
N PHE A 155 12.67 -5.30 -5.35
CA PHE A 155 13.66 -4.24 -5.21
C PHE A 155 12.99 -2.89 -5.47
N ALA A 156 12.68 -2.17 -4.38
CA ALA A 156 12.12 -0.82 -4.45
C ALA A 156 13.19 0.23 -4.12
N PRO A 157 13.17 1.40 -4.79
CA PRO A 157 14.07 2.50 -4.44
C PRO A 157 13.97 2.90 -2.96
N ALA A 158 15.11 3.25 -2.34
CA ALA A 158 15.19 3.70 -0.96
C ALA A 158 14.72 5.16 -0.82
N VAL A 159 13.44 5.40 -1.10
CA VAL A 159 12.79 6.72 -1.04
C VAL A 159 11.53 6.63 -0.19
N SER A 160 11.22 7.70 0.52
CA SER A 160 10.03 7.74 1.36
C SER A 160 9.27 9.07 1.22
N SER A 161 7.98 9.03 1.49
CA SER A 161 7.16 10.24 1.57
C SER A 161 7.64 11.19 2.66
N THR A 162 8.12 10.65 3.78
CA THR A 162 8.72 11.43 4.88
C THR A 162 9.96 12.18 4.43
N ASP A 163 10.89 11.52 3.74
CA ASP A 163 12.08 12.18 3.20
C ASP A 163 11.74 13.28 2.21
N TYR A 164 10.73 13.06 1.37
CA TYR A 164 10.23 14.09 0.47
C TYR A 164 9.71 15.31 1.24
N ARG A 165 8.85 15.11 2.24
CA ARG A 165 8.26 16.20 3.01
C ARG A 165 9.28 16.96 3.88
N GLU A 166 10.23 16.24 4.48
CA GLU A 166 11.21 16.82 5.42
C GLU A 166 12.47 17.36 4.74
N LYS A 167 12.96 16.69 3.69
CA LYS A 167 14.23 16.99 3.05
C LYS A 167 14.08 17.59 1.65
N GLY A 168 12.85 17.60 1.09
CA GLY A 168 12.58 18.12 -0.25
C GLY A 168 13.22 17.28 -1.37
N ASP A 169 13.38 15.97 -1.16
CA ASP A 169 13.98 15.08 -2.15
C ASP A 169 13.07 14.95 -3.39
N LYS A 170 13.32 15.83 -4.35
CA LYS A 170 12.55 15.90 -5.61
C LYS A 170 12.72 14.66 -6.50
N GLN A 171 13.75 13.83 -6.26
CA GLN A 171 13.96 12.60 -7.01
C GLN A 171 13.12 11.43 -6.44
N ALA A 172 12.59 11.58 -5.24
CA ALA A 172 11.74 10.56 -4.62
C ALA A 172 10.41 10.36 -5.34
N VAL A 173 9.95 11.36 -6.09
CA VAL A 173 8.66 11.33 -6.80
C VAL A 173 8.84 11.36 -8.31
N PRO A 174 8.08 10.55 -9.08
CA PRO A 174 8.08 10.62 -10.54
C PRO A 174 7.62 12.00 -11.05
N ALA A 175 8.05 12.34 -12.28
CA ALA A 175 7.78 13.65 -12.89
C ALA A 175 6.28 14.05 -12.88
N PRO A 176 5.31 13.20 -13.22
CA PRO A 176 3.89 13.58 -13.19
C PRO A 176 3.41 13.99 -11.79
N ILE A 177 3.94 13.34 -10.74
CA ILE A 177 3.62 13.66 -9.34
C ILE A 177 4.22 15.02 -8.97
N LYS A 178 5.48 15.23 -9.34
CA LYS A 178 6.17 16.50 -9.11
C LYS A 178 5.42 17.68 -9.74
N ASP A 179 5.05 17.54 -11.01
CA ASP A 179 4.31 18.57 -11.75
C ASP A 179 2.95 18.86 -11.09
N TYR A 180 2.25 17.82 -10.63
CA TYR A 180 1.00 17.97 -9.91
C TYR A 180 1.18 18.72 -8.59
N ILE A 181 2.18 18.34 -7.79
CA ILE A 181 2.49 19.00 -6.51
C ILE A 181 2.79 20.47 -6.70
N GLU A 182 3.61 20.82 -7.69
CA GLU A 182 3.97 22.21 -8.01
C GLU A 182 2.74 23.00 -8.51
N GLY A 183 1.94 22.43 -9.41
CA GLY A 183 0.74 23.05 -9.93
C GLY A 183 -0.34 23.30 -8.87
N GLN A 184 -0.48 22.42 -7.89
CA GLN A 184 -1.44 22.52 -6.80
C GLN A 184 -0.87 23.20 -5.54
N LYS A 185 0.42 23.56 -5.55
CA LYS A 185 1.13 24.16 -4.41
C LYS A 185 1.04 23.32 -3.13
N LEU A 186 1.16 22.00 -3.27
CA LEU A 186 1.13 21.09 -2.13
C LEU A 186 2.50 21.01 -1.44
N TYR A 187 2.51 20.75 -0.15
CA TYR A 187 3.74 20.61 0.66
C TYR A 187 4.63 21.87 0.68
N ALA A 188 4.04 23.01 0.49
CA ALA A 188 4.76 24.30 0.51
C ALA A 188 4.94 24.84 1.94
#